data_c5c663ee53626d7b6963aec72f902215
#
_entry.id   c5c663ee53626d7b6963aec72f902215
#
_cell.length_a   1.000
_cell.length_b   1.000
_cell.length_c   1.000
_cell.angle_alpha   90.00
_cell.angle_beta   90.00
_cell.angle_gamma   90.00
#
_symmetry.space_group_name_H-M   'P 1'
#
loop_
_entity.id
_entity.type
_entity.pdbx_description
1 polymer ?
#
loop_
_entity_poly.entity_id
_entity_poly.type
_entity_poly.pdbx_seq_one_letter_code
_entity_poly.pdbx_strand_id
1 'polypeptide(L)'
;LLSYPATMCIDVWNQMLQSFGFQRFTTHHPPAHTVFAGAFERVGLLLGSANLGLFLYILFQTILFALILGYMFYTMKELASPTWLKVTAFIIAVSSPYYTQYIGMIVKDTIYSYFILLFVIELVYILLLKQEYWKSKKHCFLLAASMIGSVLFRNNGKYVIYPMILCILITVFLQNRNQRTDQEENQDTSRIRKKSRWTRYTKTFMTAVIMCLISVAVSSGFQNFLTRHYNIEPGGIQEALSLPFQQTARYVKEHEEEVTQEEKEAIKGVLAYNKLGKYYNPKISDPVKATYKKKATTKDLTAYFKVWVQQGLKHPVTYIEATMNQNYYLVYPLVENSTVYDTTAPDKVSAKKLAEKLEVHEVPVIQKLDRWRTGFNKVFFTLPVFGLIASMAFFNLILIYLCYHGIRKKIPQMFLLVMPLLLSDAIIVLAPVIKGHPRYAFPVIYSIPIVFCAYLYWAGKKNQQKS
;
A
#
# COMPACT_ATOMS: atom_id res chain seq x y z
N LEU A 1 24.43 0.00 1.59
CA LEU A 1 25.64 0.81 1.78
C LEU A 1 25.61 2.11 0.99
N LEU A 2 25.20 2.10 -0.29
CA LEU A 2 25.18 3.32 -1.14
C LEU A 2 24.22 4.42 -0.64
N SER A 3 23.31 4.11 0.28
CA SER A 3 22.37 5.06 0.89
C SER A 3 22.71 5.38 2.35
N TYR A 4 23.94 5.09 2.80
CA TYR A 4 24.32 5.36 4.18
C TYR A 4 24.32 6.87 4.50
N PRO A 5 23.75 7.32 5.65
CA PRO A 5 23.11 6.50 6.69
C PRO A 5 21.71 6.01 6.28
N ALA A 6 20.95 6.77 5.50
CA ALA A 6 19.67 6.47 4.89
C ALA A 6 19.26 7.59 3.94
N THR A 7 18.46 7.30 2.93
CA THR A 7 17.78 8.37 2.18
C THR A 7 16.52 8.80 2.93
N MET A 8 16.38 10.09 3.20
CA MET A 8 15.27 10.67 3.94
C MET A 8 14.50 11.66 3.07
N CYS A 9 13.20 11.44 2.93
CA CYS A 9 12.30 12.38 2.26
C CYS A 9 11.64 13.33 3.28
N ILE A 10 10.92 14.33 2.76
CA ILE A 10 10.17 15.33 3.57
C ILE A 10 9.27 14.68 4.61
N ASP A 11 8.57 13.59 4.24
CA ASP A 11 7.68 12.84 5.14
C ASP A 11 8.44 12.31 6.36
N VAL A 12 9.65 11.79 6.15
CA VAL A 12 10.47 11.21 7.23
C VAL A 12 10.97 12.30 8.17
N TRP A 13 11.43 13.42 7.64
CA TRP A 13 11.82 14.57 8.47
C TRP A 13 10.65 15.07 9.32
N ASN A 14 9.43 15.15 8.76
CA ASN A 14 8.24 15.51 9.54
C ASN A 14 7.96 14.46 10.64
N GLN A 15 8.13 13.17 10.36
CA GLN A 15 7.96 12.11 11.37
C GLN A 15 9.04 12.19 12.47
N MET A 16 10.29 12.49 12.13
CA MET A 16 11.35 12.71 13.11
C MET A 16 11.06 13.94 13.98
N LEU A 17 10.62 15.06 13.38
CA LEU A 17 10.20 16.23 14.14
C LEU A 17 9.09 15.93 15.14
N GLN A 18 8.11 15.09 14.75
CA GLN A 18 7.04 14.64 15.64
C GLN A 18 7.57 13.73 16.73
N SER A 19 8.41 12.74 16.37
CA SER A 19 8.97 11.77 17.32
C SER A 19 9.86 12.42 18.38
N PHE A 20 10.58 13.49 18.03
CA PHE A 20 11.47 14.22 18.94
C PHE A 20 10.82 15.47 19.58
N GLY A 21 9.52 15.67 19.41
CA GLY A 21 8.77 16.72 20.09
C GLY A 21 8.97 18.15 19.53
N PHE A 22 9.59 18.29 18.35
CA PHE A 22 9.75 19.59 17.66
C PHE A 22 8.51 20.02 16.89
N GLN A 23 7.58 19.08 16.67
CA GLN A 23 6.30 19.31 16.02
C GLN A 23 5.21 18.51 16.73
N ARG A 24 3.96 19.01 16.75
CA ARG A 24 2.82 18.26 17.28
C ARG A 24 2.67 16.93 16.58
N PHE A 25 2.44 15.88 17.34
CA PHE A 25 2.22 14.55 16.80
C PHE A 25 0.79 14.47 16.25
N THR A 26 0.66 14.08 14.98
CA THR A 26 -0.64 13.96 14.30
C THR A 26 -0.75 12.62 13.58
N THR A 27 -1.99 12.19 13.30
CA THR A 27 -2.23 10.97 12.51
C THR A 27 -2.07 11.18 11.00
N HIS A 28 -1.50 12.30 10.55
CA HIS A 28 -1.18 12.51 9.12
C HIS A 28 -0.23 11.43 8.59
N HIS A 29 0.80 11.12 9.36
CA HIS A 29 1.62 9.92 9.16
C HIS A 29 1.18 8.80 10.11
N PRO A 30 1.38 7.51 9.77
CA PRO A 30 1.05 6.41 10.67
C PRO A 30 1.83 6.53 11.99
N PRO A 31 1.15 6.64 13.14
CA PRO A 31 1.81 6.80 14.42
C PRO A 31 2.81 5.69 14.74
N ALA A 32 2.45 4.45 14.42
CA ALA A 32 3.32 3.31 14.65
C ALA A 32 4.65 3.43 13.88
N HIS A 33 4.60 3.86 12.61
CA HIS A 33 5.83 4.07 11.83
C HIS A 33 6.66 5.23 12.39
N THR A 34 6.02 6.34 12.81
CA THR A 34 6.70 7.50 13.39
C THR A 34 7.44 7.13 14.67
N VAL A 35 6.78 6.39 15.58
CA VAL A 35 7.40 5.92 16.82
C VAL A 35 8.51 4.90 16.52
N PHE A 36 8.28 3.99 15.59
CA PHE A 36 9.23 2.96 15.20
C PHE A 36 10.52 3.56 14.60
N ALA A 37 10.41 4.47 13.63
CA ALA A 37 11.58 5.15 13.08
C ALA A 37 12.33 5.97 14.12
N GLY A 38 11.61 6.72 14.96
CA GLY A 38 12.23 7.46 16.06
C GLY A 38 12.85 6.59 17.15
N ALA A 39 12.40 5.35 17.33
CA ALA A 39 13.02 4.41 18.26
C ALA A 39 14.41 3.96 17.76
N PHE A 40 14.54 3.66 16.47
CA PHE A 40 15.85 3.36 15.88
C PHE A 40 16.82 4.52 16.03
N GLU A 41 16.34 5.74 15.79
CA GLU A 41 17.17 6.93 15.93
C GLU A 41 17.63 7.13 17.37
N ARG A 42 16.77 6.93 18.37
CA ARG A 42 17.15 6.97 19.80
C ARG A 42 18.16 5.88 20.15
N VAL A 43 18.02 4.67 19.60
CA VAL A 43 19.02 3.60 19.79
C VAL A 43 20.37 4.03 19.22
N GLY A 44 20.38 4.63 18.01
CA GLY A 44 21.60 5.17 17.43
C GLY A 44 22.27 6.24 18.31
N LEU A 45 21.47 7.19 18.82
CA LEU A 45 21.97 8.22 19.75
C LEU A 45 22.54 7.62 21.06
N LEU A 46 21.91 6.59 21.61
CA LEU A 46 22.44 5.87 22.78
C LEU A 46 23.76 5.16 22.46
N LEU A 47 23.98 4.77 21.20
CA LEU A 47 25.22 4.18 20.71
C LEU A 47 26.23 5.22 20.20
N GLY A 48 25.95 6.52 20.42
CA GLY A 48 26.83 7.64 20.10
C GLY A 48 26.76 8.17 18.67
N SER A 49 25.76 7.77 17.85
CA SER A 49 25.62 8.27 16.48
C SER A 49 24.19 8.22 15.94
N ALA A 50 23.64 9.37 15.59
CA ALA A 50 22.37 9.46 14.87
C ALA A 50 22.42 8.72 13.51
N ASN A 51 23.50 8.87 12.75
CA ASN A 51 23.71 8.14 11.50
C ASN A 51 23.63 6.62 11.68
N LEU A 52 24.09 6.10 12.82
CA LEU A 52 23.95 4.68 13.15
C LEU A 52 22.49 4.29 13.36
N GLY A 53 21.68 5.15 14.00
CA GLY A 53 20.25 4.91 14.18
C GLY A 53 19.49 4.79 12.87
N LEU A 54 19.71 5.71 11.95
CA LEU A 54 19.15 5.67 10.60
C LEU A 54 19.60 4.41 9.84
N PHE A 55 20.87 4.06 9.93
CA PHE A 55 21.41 2.85 9.31
C PHE A 55 20.82 1.57 9.90
N LEU A 56 20.64 1.47 11.21
CA LEU A 56 20.00 0.31 11.85
C LEU A 56 18.56 0.11 11.37
N TYR A 57 17.80 1.21 11.15
CA TYR A 57 16.48 1.11 10.52
C TYR A 57 16.56 0.50 9.12
N ILE A 58 17.49 0.98 8.29
CA ILE A 58 17.69 0.46 6.92
C ILE A 58 18.13 -1.01 6.95
N LEU A 59 18.99 -1.38 7.87
CA LEU A 59 19.44 -2.77 8.05
C LEU A 59 18.25 -3.67 8.41
N PHE A 60 17.43 -3.26 9.38
CA PHE A 60 16.20 -3.96 9.75
C PHE A 60 15.27 -4.13 8.54
N GLN A 61 15.00 -3.03 7.81
CA GLN A 61 14.15 -3.02 6.63
C GLN A 61 14.69 -3.97 5.54
N THR A 62 16.00 -4.00 5.34
CA THR A 62 16.68 -4.86 4.38
C THR A 62 16.55 -6.34 4.76
N ILE A 63 16.78 -6.68 6.03
CA ILE A 63 16.64 -8.05 6.53
C ILE A 63 15.19 -8.52 6.40
N LEU A 64 14.23 -7.69 6.81
CA LEU A 64 12.81 -8.00 6.70
C LEU A 64 12.42 -8.30 5.24
N PHE A 65 12.86 -7.44 4.32
CA PHE A 65 12.58 -7.65 2.90
C PHE A 65 13.23 -8.92 2.36
N ALA A 66 14.50 -9.18 2.69
CA ALA A 66 15.21 -10.38 2.25
C ALA A 66 14.53 -11.67 2.73
N LEU A 67 14.03 -11.69 3.97
CA LEU A 67 13.28 -12.81 4.53
C LEU A 67 11.95 -13.04 3.80
N ILE A 68 11.18 -11.97 3.55
CA ILE A 68 9.87 -12.06 2.86
C ILE A 68 10.09 -12.43 1.39
N LEU A 69 11.10 -11.87 0.72
CA LEU A 69 11.46 -12.20 -0.65
C LEU A 69 11.91 -13.67 -0.76
N GLY A 70 12.75 -14.13 0.16
CA GLY A 70 13.14 -15.54 0.26
C GLY A 70 11.93 -16.48 0.45
N TYR A 71 10.96 -16.06 1.29
CA TYR A 71 9.72 -16.79 1.49
C TYR A 71 8.84 -16.80 0.23
N MET A 72 8.79 -15.69 -0.53
CA MET A 72 8.15 -15.65 -1.83
C MET A 72 8.77 -16.65 -2.81
N PHE A 73 10.10 -16.69 -2.93
CA PHE A 73 10.77 -17.65 -3.82
C PHE A 73 10.58 -19.11 -3.38
N TYR A 74 10.57 -19.37 -2.08
CA TYR A 74 10.20 -20.67 -1.54
C TYR A 74 8.78 -21.06 -1.96
N THR A 75 7.81 -20.16 -1.83
CA THR A 75 6.43 -20.38 -2.25
C THR A 75 6.31 -20.61 -3.77
N MET A 76 7.08 -19.86 -4.58
CA MET A 76 7.14 -20.08 -6.03
C MET A 76 7.67 -21.49 -6.37
N LYS A 77 8.59 -22.02 -5.57
CA LYS A 77 9.06 -23.42 -5.70
C LYS A 77 7.94 -24.42 -5.36
N GLU A 78 7.22 -24.20 -4.27
CA GLU A 78 6.07 -25.05 -3.87
C GLU A 78 4.94 -25.06 -4.93
N LEU A 79 4.76 -23.95 -5.64
CA LEU A 79 3.85 -23.84 -6.79
C LEU A 79 4.40 -24.48 -8.07
N ALA A 80 5.54 -25.17 -8.02
CA ALA A 80 6.22 -25.73 -9.19
C ALA A 80 6.38 -24.72 -10.35
N SER A 81 6.64 -23.45 -9.99
CA SER A 81 6.73 -22.36 -10.96
C SER A 81 7.91 -22.55 -11.93
N PRO A 82 7.76 -22.18 -13.21
CA PRO A 82 8.83 -22.28 -14.19
C PRO A 82 10.10 -21.54 -13.75
N THR A 83 11.26 -22.11 -14.04
CA THR A 83 12.57 -21.52 -13.62
C THR A 83 12.76 -20.13 -14.20
N TRP A 84 12.39 -19.91 -15.47
CA TRP A 84 12.51 -18.60 -16.10
C TRP A 84 11.78 -17.49 -15.32
N LEU A 85 10.60 -17.80 -14.78
CA LEU A 85 9.81 -16.81 -14.02
C LEU A 85 10.48 -16.45 -12.68
N LYS A 86 11.05 -17.47 -11.99
CA LYS A 86 11.83 -17.24 -10.76
C LYS A 86 13.08 -16.38 -11.04
N VAL A 87 13.81 -16.70 -12.11
CA VAL A 87 15.00 -15.95 -12.53
C VAL A 87 14.63 -14.51 -12.91
N THR A 88 13.56 -14.30 -13.69
CA THR A 88 13.09 -12.96 -14.06
C THR A 88 12.68 -12.16 -12.82
N ALA A 89 11.91 -12.76 -11.90
CA ALA A 89 11.53 -12.10 -10.66
C ALA A 89 12.74 -11.73 -9.81
N PHE A 90 13.76 -12.59 -9.74
CA PHE A 90 15.00 -12.31 -9.04
C PHE A 90 15.76 -11.14 -9.69
N ILE A 91 15.96 -11.18 -11.01
CA ILE A 91 16.64 -10.10 -11.76
C ILE A 91 15.92 -8.76 -11.52
N ILE A 92 14.59 -8.72 -11.60
CA ILE A 92 13.82 -7.51 -11.32
C ILE A 92 14.06 -7.03 -9.87
N ALA A 93 14.03 -7.94 -8.90
CA ALA A 93 14.20 -7.58 -7.49
C ALA A 93 15.59 -7.01 -7.18
N VAL A 94 16.64 -7.46 -7.86
CA VAL A 94 18.03 -7.01 -7.61
C VAL A 94 18.48 -5.84 -8.49
N SER A 95 17.82 -5.59 -9.63
CA SER A 95 18.22 -4.55 -10.58
C SER A 95 17.29 -3.34 -10.59
N SER A 96 15.98 -3.53 -10.35
CA SER A 96 15.02 -2.42 -10.43
C SER A 96 15.20 -1.42 -9.28
N PRO A 97 15.29 -0.11 -9.59
CA PRO A 97 15.36 0.95 -8.58
C PRO A 97 14.18 0.94 -7.60
N TYR A 98 13.02 0.41 -7.98
CA TYR A 98 11.86 0.28 -7.10
C TYR A 98 12.08 -0.68 -5.92
N TYR A 99 13.01 -1.61 -6.06
CA TYR A 99 13.43 -2.50 -4.98
C TYR A 99 14.68 -1.96 -4.30
N THR A 100 15.75 -1.78 -5.10
CA THR A 100 17.10 -1.55 -4.57
C THR A 100 17.30 -0.18 -3.92
N GLN A 101 16.60 0.85 -4.36
CA GLN A 101 16.74 2.19 -3.78
C GLN A 101 15.79 2.43 -2.62
N TYR A 102 14.54 1.98 -2.75
CA TYR A 102 13.57 2.14 -1.66
C TYR A 102 13.88 1.30 -0.43
N ILE A 103 14.71 0.26 -0.57
CA ILE A 103 15.27 -0.47 0.59
C ILE A 103 16.23 0.41 1.40
N GLY A 104 16.89 1.38 0.77
CA GLY A 104 17.76 2.38 1.40
C GLY A 104 17.03 3.64 1.90
N MET A 105 15.70 3.70 1.77
CA MET A 105 14.90 4.85 2.17
C MET A 105 14.05 4.55 3.39
N ILE A 106 13.99 5.48 4.33
CA ILE A 106 13.06 5.41 5.46
C ILE A 106 11.70 5.92 4.98
N VAL A 107 10.85 5.01 4.46
CA VAL A 107 9.52 5.35 3.97
C VAL A 107 8.50 4.32 4.45
N LYS A 108 7.42 4.81 5.06
CA LYS A 108 6.31 3.98 5.56
C LYS A 108 5.73 3.03 4.51
N ASP A 109 5.68 3.49 3.25
CA ASP A 109 5.11 2.73 2.13
C ASP A 109 5.93 1.48 1.79
N THR A 110 7.24 1.50 2.02
CA THR A 110 8.14 0.37 1.77
C THR A 110 7.83 -0.79 2.70
N ILE A 111 7.87 -0.57 4.03
CA ILE A 111 7.56 -1.62 5.01
C ILE A 111 6.10 -2.09 4.88
N TYR A 112 5.15 -1.17 4.67
CA TYR A 112 3.77 -1.52 4.39
C TYR A 112 3.66 -2.53 3.25
N SER A 113 4.35 -2.28 2.14
CA SER A 113 4.29 -3.14 0.95
C SER A 113 4.92 -4.51 1.19
N TYR A 114 5.92 -4.62 2.07
CA TYR A 114 6.45 -5.90 2.51
C TYR A 114 5.41 -6.73 3.26
N PHE A 115 4.63 -6.10 4.14
CA PHE A 115 3.53 -6.78 4.82
C PHE A 115 2.40 -7.16 3.88
N ILE A 116 2.09 -6.35 2.85
CA ILE A 116 1.12 -6.75 1.80
C ILE A 116 1.65 -7.94 0.98
N LEU A 117 2.93 -7.96 0.60
CA LEU A 117 3.52 -9.12 -0.05
C LEU A 117 3.41 -10.38 0.82
N LEU A 118 3.77 -10.28 2.11
CA LEU A 118 3.62 -11.39 3.04
C LEU A 118 2.15 -11.84 3.15
N PHE A 119 1.22 -10.90 3.22
CA PHE A 119 -0.21 -11.18 3.22
C PHE A 119 -0.66 -11.95 1.98
N VAL A 120 -0.24 -11.51 0.78
CA VAL A 120 -0.56 -12.20 -0.49
C VAL A 120 0.04 -13.62 -0.52
N ILE A 121 1.26 -13.82 0.00
CA ILE A 121 1.86 -15.16 0.14
C ILE A 121 1.00 -16.04 1.04
N GLU A 122 0.53 -15.53 2.18
CA GLU A 122 -0.34 -16.29 3.09
C GLU A 122 -1.71 -16.59 2.46
N LEU A 123 -2.25 -15.69 1.61
CA LEU A 123 -3.46 -16.00 0.84
C LEU A 123 -3.23 -17.19 -0.12
N VAL A 124 -2.05 -17.30 -0.73
CA VAL A 124 -1.69 -18.46 -1.55
C VAL A 124 -1.72 -19.73 -0.70
N TYR A 125 -1.16 -19.71 0.50
CA TYR A 125 -1.17 -20.88 1.40
C TYR A 125 -2.57 -21.21 1.94
N ILE A 126 -3.43 -20.22 2.20
CA ILE A 126 -4.85 -20.47 2.54
C ILE A 126 -5.55 -21.27 1.43
N LEU A 127 -5.25 -20.95 0.16
CA LEU A 127 -5.84 -21.63 -0.98
C LEU A 127 -5.22 -23.01 -1.25
N LEU A 128 -3.92 -23.19 -0.96
CA LEU A 128 -3.21 -24.46 -1.14
C LEU A 128 -3.54 -25.48 -0.04
N LEU A 129 -3.39 -25.05 1.21
CA LEU A 129 -3.49 -25.94 2.38
C LEU A 129 -4.93 -26.08 2.89
N LYS A 130 -5.83 -25.18 2.52
CA LYS A 130 -7.24 -25.19 2.93
C LYS A 130 -7.38 -25.31 4.47
N GLN A 131 -8.01 -26.39 4.97
CA GLN A 131 -8.21 -26.58 6.41
C GLN A 131 -6.90 -26.80 7.18
N GLU A 132 -5.89 -27.41 6.58
CA GLU A 132 -4.61 -27.65 7.23
C GLU A 132 -3.85 -26.36 7.53
N TYR A 133 -4.10 -25.30 6.74
CA TYR A 133 -3.56 -23.96 7.00
C TYR A 133 -3.80 -23.49 8.45
N TRP A 134 -5.02 -23.65 8.92
CA TRP A 134 -5.48 -23.13 10.22
C TRP A 134 -4.97 -23.95 11.42
N LYS A 135 -4.32 -25.08 11.19
CA LYS A 135 -3.61 -25.86 12.21
C LYS A 135 -2.17 -25.43 12.38
N SER A 136 -1.62 -24.73 11.40
CA SER A 136 -0.23 -24.29 11.41
C SER A 136 -0.07 -22.99 12.20
N LYS A 137 0.56 -23.06 13.36
CA LYS A 137 0.90 -21.88 14.17
C LYS A 137 1.74 -20.87 13.39
N LYS A 138 2.68 -21.37 12.54
CA LYS A 138 3.52 -20.52 11.68
C LYS A 138 2.68 -19.67 10.74
N HIS A 139 1.82 -20.30 9.96
CA HIS A 139 0.98 -19.59 8.99
C HIS A 139 -0.01 -18.64 9.65
N CYS A 140 -0.65 -19.07 10.74
CA CYS A 140 -1.52 -18.18 11.51
C CYS A 140 -0.76 -16.95 12.04
N PHE A 141 0.46 -17.13 12.56
CA PHE A 141 1.31 -16.02 13.02
C PHE A 141 1.69 -15.07 11.86
N LEU A 142 2.14 -15.61 10.71
CA LEU A 142 2.54 -14.81 9.55
C LEU A 142 1.35 -14.02 8.97
N LEU A 143 0.16 -14.64 8.91
CA LEU A 143 -1.07 -13.95 8.52
C LEU A 143 -1.38 -12.79 9.47
N ALA A 144 -1.40 -13.04 10.79
CA ALA A 144 -1.65 -12.01 11.77
C ALA A 144 -0.61 -10.87 11.70
N ALA A 145 0.68 -11.22 11.63
CA ALA A 145 1.76 -10.25 11.49
C ALA A 145 1.62 -9.40 10.22
N SER A 146 1.25 -10.01 9.08
CA SER A 146 1.04 -9.29 7.83
C SER A 146 -0.16 -8.34 7.89
N MET A 147 -1.27 -8.77 8.51
CA MET A 147 -2.47 -7.93 8.68
C MET A 147 -2.19 -6.76 9.63
N ILE A 148 -1.61 -7.04 10.80
CA ILE A 148 -1.27 -6.04 11.82
C ILE A 148 -0.26 -5.03 11.25
N GLY A 149 0.82 -5.51 10.64
CA GLY A 149 1.84 -4.67 10.03
C GLY A 149 1.28 -3.77 8.93
N SER A 150 0.42 -4.31 8.05
CA SER A 150 -0.22 -3.50 6.99
C SER A 150 -1.08 -2.36 7.56
N VAL A 151 -1.81 -2.60 8.65
CA VAL A 151 -2.65 -1.58 9.28
C VAL A 151 -1.84 -0.56 10.06
N LEU A 152 -0.77 -0.99 10.75
CA LEU A 152 0.04 -0.12 11.60
C LEU A 152 1.00 0.78 10.81
N PHE A 153 1.58 0.27 9.72
CA PHE A 153 2.60 1.02 8.96
C PHE A 153 2.01 1.94 7.88
N ARG A 154 0.71 1.82 7.57
CA ARG A 154 0.03 2.75 6.65
C ARG A 154 -1.42 2.98 7.05
N ASN A 155 -1.84 4.25 7.18
CA ASN A 155 -3.22 4.61 7.55
C ASN A 155 -4.28 3.99 6.60
N ASN A 156 -3.93 3.84 5.32
CA ASN A 156 -4.80 3.27 4.31
C ASN A 156 -4.82 1.74 4.32
N GLY A 157 -3.91 1.08 5.04
CA GLY A 157 -3.83 -0.39 5.15
C GLY A 157 -5.10 -1.03 5.64
N LYS A 158 -5.85 -0.36 6.53
CA LYS A 158 -7.15 -0.82 7.01
C LYS A 158 -8.19 -0.98 5.89
N TYR A 159 -8.14 -0.13 4.86
CA TYR A 159 -9.06 -0.18 3.73
C TYR A 159 -8.74 -1.33 2.74
N VAL A 160 -7.56 -1.90 2.85
CA VAL A 160 -7.19 -3.15 2.16
C VAL A 160 -7.51 -4.36 3.05
N ILE A 161 -7.03 -4.37 4.28
CA ILE A 161 -7.08 -5.56 5.15
C ILE A 161 -8.50 -5.87 5.63
N TYR A 162 -9.31 -4.88 6.02
CA TYR A 162 -10.64 -5.16 6.57
C TYR A 162 -11.61 -5.77 5.54
N PRO A 163 -11.70 -5.28 4.28
CA PRO A 163 -12.45 -6.00 3.25
C PRO A 163 -11.89 -7.40 2.97
N MET A 164 -10.56 -7.57 3.03
CA MET A 164 -9.93 -8.87 2.81
C MET A 164 -10.24 -9.88 3.92
N ILE A 165 -10.48 -9.45 5.15
CA ILE A 165 -10.98 -10.32 6.22
C ILE A 165 -12.29 -10.99 5.79
N LEU A 166 -13.22 -10.21 5.25
CA LEU A 166 -14.49 -10.76 4.75
C LEU A 166 -14.25 -11.75 3.61
N CYS A 167 -13.36 -11.42 2.66
CA CYS A 167 -13.02 -12.33 1.56
C CYS A 167 -12.39 -13.65 2.07
N ILE A 168 -11.52 -13.59 3.07
CA ILE A 168 -10.92 -14.78 3.71
C ILE A 168 -12.01 -15.63 4.36
N LEU A 169 -12.89 -15.04 5.17
CA LEU A 169 -13.95 -15.76 5.86
C LEU A 169 -14.92 -16.42 4.88
N ILE A 170 -15.32 -15.73 3.81
CA ILE A 170 -16.12 -16.29 2.72
C ILE A 170 -15.38 -17.47 2.06
N THR A 171 -14.09 -17.33 1.78
CA THR A 171 -13.28 -18.38 1.17
C THR A 171 -13.21 -19.62 2.06
N VAL A 172 -12.96 -19.45 3.35
CA VAL A 172 -12.92 -20.57 4.32
C VAL A 172 -14.29 -21.24 4.44
N PHE A 173 -15.37 -20.45 4.45
CA PHE A 173 -16.73 -21.01 4.47
C PHE A 173 -17.02 -21.84 3.22
N LEU A 174 -16.71 -21.32 2.03
CA LEU A 174 -16.90 -22.04 0.76
C LEU A 174 -16.03 -23.30 0.67
N GLN A 175 -14.77 -23.25 1.10
CA GLN A 175 -13.89 -24.42 1.15
C GLN A 175 -14.47 -25.51 2.06
N ASN A 176 -14.98 -25.13 3.21
CA ASN A 176 -15.62 -26.05 4.14
C ASN A 176 -16.91 -26.67 3.56
N ARG A 177 -17.71 -25.86 2.87
CA ARG A 177 -18.95 -26.30 2.22
C ARG A 177 -18.67 -27.31 1.10
N ASN A 178 -17.74 -27.01 0.17
CA ASN A 178 -17.44 -27.87 -0.97
C ASN A 178 -16.89 -29.24 -0.51
N GLN A 179 -16.00 -29.25 0.50
CA GLN A 179 -15.51 -30.52 1.06
C GLN A 179 -16.59 -31.36 1.74
N ARG A 180 -17.70 -30.74 2.18
CA ARG A 180 -18.88 -31.48 2.68
C ARG A 180 -19.57 -32.19 1.54
N THR A 181 -19.85 -31.48 0.43
CA THR A 181 -20.58 -32.03 -0.72
C THR A 181 -19.81 -33.18 -1.35
N ASP A 182 -18.50 -33.02 -1.63
CA ASP A 182 -17.64 -34.06 -2.20
C ASP A 182 -17.56 -35.34 -1.36
N GLN A 183 -17.81 -35.25 -0.04
CA GLN A 183 -17.74 -36.37 0.89
C GLN A 183 -19.11 -37.01 1.19
N GLU A 184 -20.19 -36.28 0.94
CA GLU A 184 -21.56 -36.81 1.03
C GLU A 184 -21.90 -37.69 -0.19
N GLU A 185 -21.32 -37.39 -1.37
CA GLU A 185 -21.41 -38.18 -2.58
C GLU A 185 -20.63 -39.52 -2.49
N ASN A 186 -19.55 -39.56 -1.70
CA ASN A 186 -18.71 -40.77 -1.52
C ASN A 186 -19.18 -41.61 -0.32
N GLN A 187 -20.39 -42.13 -0.35
CA GLN A 187 -21.05 -43.03 0.58
C GLN A 187 -20.19 -43.66 1.69
N ASP A 188 -20.12 -43.02 2.86
CA ASP A 188 -19.86 -43.71 4.13
C ASP A 188 -20.47 -42.90 5.31
N THR A 189 -21.66 -43.31 5.73
CA THR A 189 -22.55 -42.49 6.56
C THR A 189 -22.73 -43.02 7.98
N SER A 190 -21.67 -43.19 8.74
CA SER A 190 -21.85 -43.34 10.18
C SER A 190 -22.12 -41.98 10.84
N ARG A 191 -23.15 -41.85 11.67
CA ARG A 191 -23.54 -40.65 12.43
C ARG A 191 -22.36 -40.07 13.23
N ILE A 192 -21.46 -40.91 13.72
CA ILE A 192 -20.29 -40.53 14.51
C ILE A 192 -19.27 -39.77 13.65
N ARG A 193 -19.01 -40.23 12.40
CA ARG A 193 -18.12 -39.52 11.47
C ARG A 193 -18.69 -38.17 11.02
N LYS A 194 -20.00 -38.07 10.81
CA LYS A 194 -20.68 -36.76 10.51
C LYS A 194 -20.50 -35.74 11.64
N LYS A 195 -20.69 -36.13 12.91
CA LYS A 195 -20.51 -35.23 14.06
C LYS A 195 -19.07 -34.76 14.23
N SER A 196 -18.09 -35.67 14.08
CA SER A 196 -16.65 -35.32 14.15
C SER A 196 -16.22 -34.37 13.03
N ARG A 197 -16.75 -34.52 11.82
CA ARG A 197 -16.49 -33.62 10.68
C ARG A 197 -17.09 -32.25 10.89
N TRP A 198 -18.32 -32.16 11.37
CA TRP A 198 -19.01 -30.88 11.67
C TRP A 198 -18.19 -30.07 12.68
N THR A 199 -17.71 -30.71 13.71
CA THR A 199 -16.83 -30.09 14.72
C THR A 199 -15.52 -29.58 14.11
N ARG A 200 -14.92 -30.31 13.15
CA ARG A 200 -13.70 -29.88 12.47
C ARG A 200 -13.91 -28.64 11.61
N TYR A 201 -14.97 -28.58 10.80
CA TYR A 201 -15.28 -27.43 9.94
C TYR A 201 -15.58 -26.18 10.75
N THR A 202 -16.39 -26.34 11.80
CA THR A 202 -16.71 -25.25 12.74
C THR A 202 -15.43 -24.75 13.42
N LYS A 203 -14.57 -25.66 13.88
CA LYS A 203 -13.29 -25.30 14.52
C LYS A 203 -12.38 -24.52 13.57
N THR A 204 -12.24 -24.95 12.32
CA THR A 204 -11.44 -24.25 11.29
C THR A 204 -11.97 -22.82 11.06
N PHE A 205 -13.27 -22.69 10.85
CA PHE A 205 -13.91 -21.39 10.63
C PHE A 205 -13.74 -20.47 11.84
N MET A 206 -13.97 -20.98 13.04
CA MET A 206 -13.80 -20.24 14.29
C MET A 206 -12.34 -19.80 14.48
N THR A 207 -11.36 -20.64 14.14
CA THR A 207 -9.94 -20.26 14.17
C THR A 207 -9.68 -19.08 13.24
N ALA A 208 -10.21 -19.10 12.02
CA ALA A 208 -10.08 -17.98 11.08
C ALA A 208 -10.70 -16.71 11.62
N VAL A 209 -11.92 -16.78 12.17
CA VAL A 209 -12.59 -15.63 12.80
C VAL A 209 -11.77 -15.07 13.96
N ILE A 210 -11.32 -15.94 14.88
CA ILE A 210 -10.53 -15.51 16.04
C ILE A 210 -9.23 -14.83 15.60
N MET A 211 -8.53 -15.38 14.63
CA MET A 211 -7.28 -14.79 14.10
C MET A 211 -7.52 -13.41 13.48
N CYS A 212 -8.59 -13.27 12.71
CA CYS A 212 -8.99 -11.97 12.15
C CYS A 212 -9.33 -10.96 13.24
N LEU A 213 -10.13 -11.36 14.24
CA LEU A 213 -10.50 -10.50 15.37
C LEU A 213 -9.29 -10.09 16.20
N ILE A 214 -8.37 -11.01 16.49
CA ILE A 214 -7.12 -10.71 17.18
C ILE A 214 -6.31 -9.67 16.39
N SER A 215 -6.18 -9.84 15.08
CA SER A 215 -5.40 -8.90 14.24
C SER A 215 -6.01 -7.49 14.25
N VAL A 216 -7.34 -7.38 14.19
CA VAL A 216 -8.05 -6.09 14.30
C VAL A 216 -7.91 -5.51 15.70
N ALA A 217 -8.08 -6.32 16.74
CA ALA A 217 -8.00 -5.88 18.13
C ALA A 217 -6.60 -5.38 18.49
N VAL A 218 -5.55 -6.12 18.09
CA VAL A 218 -4.15 -5.75 18.33
C VAL A 218 -3.79 -4.47 17.58
N SER A 219 -4.11 -4.38 16.29
CA SER A 219 -3.78 -3.18 15.50
C SER A 219 -4.52 -1.94 16.00
N SER A 220 -5.82 -2.04 16.28
CA SER A 220 -6.62 -0.93 16.80
C SER A 220 -6.26 -0.56 18.24
N GLY A 221 -6.02 -1.57 19.08
CA GLY A 221 -5.58 -1.36 20.46
C GLY A 221 -4.22 -0.66 20.54
N PHE A 222 -3.27 -1.08 19.71
CA PHE A 222 -1.96 -0.45 19.65
C PHE A 222 -2.03 0.98 19.12
N GLN A 223 -2.81 1.25 18.07
CA GLN A 223 -3.03 2.63 17.60
C GLN A 223 -3.68 3.50 18.67
N ASN A 224 -4.69 3.01 19.37
CA ASN A 224 -5.33 3.74 20.48
C ASN A 224 -4.38 3.99 21.64
N PHE A 225 -3.54 2.99 21.98
CA PHE A 225 -2.48 3.16 22.99
C PHE A 225 -1.52 4.30 22.60
N LEU A 226 -0.99 4.27 21.38
CA LEU A 226 -0.08 5.32 20.89
C LEU A 226 -0.77 6.70 20.90
N THR A 227 -2.02 6.76 20.41
CA THR A 227 -2.79 8.01 20.36
C THR A 227 -2.96 8.64 21.74
N ARG A 228 -3.26 7.83 22.74
CA ARG A 228 -3.42 8.30 24.13
C ARG A 228 -2.09 8.66 24.77
N HIS A 229 -1.07 7.79 24.60
CA HIS A 229 0.24 7.95 25.24
C HIS A 229 1.00 9.19 24.73
N TYR A 230 0.91 9.48 23.43
CA TYR A 230 1.59 10.62 22.80
C TYR A 230 0.67 11.83 22.54
N ASN A 231 -0.58 11.83 23.03
CA ASN A 231 -1.57 12.87 22.77
C ASN A 231 -1.66 13.24 21.28
N ILE A 232 -1.81 12.20 20.42
CA ILE A 232 -1.78 12.36 18.97
C ILE A 232 -3.05 13.05 18.47
N GLU A 233 -2.89 14.19 17.80
CA GLU A 233 -4.01 14.91 17.19
C GLU A 233 -4.49 14.19 15.91
N PRO A 234 -5.81 14.19 15.63
CA PRO A 234 -6.34 13.68 14.37
C PRO A 234 -5.73 14.40 13.17
N GLY A 235 -5.35 13.66 12.15
CA GLY A 235 -5.01 14.21 10.83
C GLY A 235 -6.24 14.85 10.18
N GLY A 236 -6.03 15.79 9.29
CA GLY A 236 -7.13 16.48 8.62
C GLY A 236 -7.88 15.56 7.64
N ILE A 237 -9.20 15.68 7.59
CA ILE A 237 -10.09 14.95 6.68
C ILE A 237 -9.78 15.24 5.19
N GLN A 238 -9.14 16.35 4.89
CA GLN A 238 -8.79 16.77 3.53
C GLN A 238 -7.95 15.74 2.77
N GLU A 239 -7.22 14.88 3.47
CA GLU A 239 -6.42 13.81 2.83
C GLU A 239 -7.32 12.75 2.17
N ALA A 240 -8.44 12.43 2.80
CA ALA A 240 -9.43 11.51 2.24
C ALA A 240 -10.30 12.15 1.14
N LEU A 241 -10.31 13.47 1.04
CA LEU A 241 -11.14 14.24 0.11
C LEU A 241 -10.36 14.76 -1.10
N SER A 242 -9.17 14.22 -1.37
CA SER A 242 -8.33 14.65 -2.49
C SER A 242 -9.05 14.60 -3.83
N LEU A 243 -9.75 13.49 -4.11
CA LEU A 243 -10.49 13.30 -5.37
C LEU A 243 -11.60 14.35 -5.57
N PRO A 244 -12.60 14.48 -4.68
CA PRO A 244 -13.65 15.47 -4.87
C PRO A 244 -13.11 16.90 -4.91
N PHE A 245 -12.06 17.21 -4.15
CA PHE A 245 -11.47 18.54 -4.18
C PHE A 245 -10.79 18.85 -5.52
N GLN A 246 -10.07 17.92 -6.10
CA GLN A 246 -9.46 18.09 -7.42
C GLN A 246 -10.51 18.21 -8.53
N GLN A 247 -11.57 17.43 -8.47
CA GLN A 247 -12.68 17.50 -9.43
C GLN A 247 -13.39 18.86 -9.36
N THR A 248 -13.72 19.33 -8.14
CA THR A 248 -14.31 20.65 -7.94
C THR A 248 -13.38 21.77 -8.43
N ALA A 249 -12.08 21.68 -8.12
CA ALA A 249 -11.12 22.72 -8.53
C ALA A 249 -10.97 22.79 -10.05
N ARG A 250 -11.02 21.66 -10.75
CA ARG A 250 -11.03 21.62 -12.21
C ARG A 250 -12.34 22.17 -12.76
N TYR A 251 -13.47 21.81 -12.18
CA TYR A 251 -14.77 22.33 -12.58
C TYR A 251 -14.81 23.86 -12.49
N VAL A 252 -14.40 24.42 -11.34
CA VAL A 252 -14.33 25.88 -11.17
C VAL A 252 -13.36 26.53 -12.16
N LYS A 253 -12.28 25.84 -12.55
CA LYS A 253 -11.33 26.38 -13.55
C LYS A 253 -11.88 26.44 -14.95
N GLU A 254 -12.68 25.43 -15.35
CA GLU A 254 -13.13 25.24 -16.74
C GLU A 254 -14.56 25.79 -16.99
N HIS A 255 -15.37 25.89 -15.93
CA HIS A 255 -16.80 26.23 -16.01
C HIS A 255 -17.18 27.30 -14.97
N GLU A 256 -16.30 28.24 -14.67
CA GLU A 256 -16.54 29.27 -13.62
C GLU A 256 -17.82 30.07 -13.86
N GLU A 257 -18.13 30.39 -15.12
CA GLU A 257 -19.33 31.16 -15.51
C GLU A 257 -20.65 30.40 -15.28
N GLU A 258 -20.58 29.07 -15.18
CA GLU A 258 -21.74 28.20 -14.94
C GLU A 258 -21.98 27.91 -13.46
N VAL A 259 -21.08 28.35 -12.57
CA VAL A 259 -21.21 28.12 -11.13
C VAL A 259 -22.24 29.09 -10.55
N THR A 260 -23.35 28.56 -10.08
CA THR A 260 -24.39 29.38 -9.44
C THR A 260 -23.93 29.95 -8.11
N GLN A 261 -24.62 31.00 -7.62
CA GLN A 261 -24.30 31.58 -6.33
C GLN A 261 -24.47 30.59 -5.16
N GLU A 262 -25.47 29.69 -5.24
CA GLU A 262 -25.68 28.65 -4.24
C GLU A 262 -24.52 27.64 -4.22
N GLU A 263 -24.09 27.18 -5.39
CA GLU A 263 -22.94 26.29 -5.51
C GLU A 263 -21.66 26.95 -4.98
N LYS A 264 -21.46 28.23 -5.31
CA LYS A 264 -20.31 28.99 -4.84
C LYS A 264 -20.26 29.10 -3.30
N GLU A 265 -21.41 29.35 -2.68
CA GLU A 265 -21.49 29.43 -1.21
C GLU A 265 -21.26 28.06 -0.55
N ALA A 266 -21.81 26.98 -1.12
CA ALA A 266 -21.58 25.63 -0.62
C ALA A 266 -20.10 25.24 -0.71
N ILE A 267 -19.44 25.51 -1.85
CA ILE A 267 -18.00 25.29 -2.01
C ILE A 267 -17.19 26.13 -1.03
N LYS A 268 -17.54 27.43 -0.87
CA LYS A 268 -16.90 28.32 0.09
C LYS A 268 -17.00 27.84 1.53
N GLY A 269 -18.03 27.09 1.89
CA GLY A 269 -18.15 26.48 3.21
C GLY A 269 -16.97 25.55 3.54
N VAL A 270 -16.42 24.89 2.53
CA VAL A 270 -15.39 23.83 2.68
C VAL A 270 -14.02 24.24 2.14
N LEU A 271 -13.95 24.95 1.02
CA LEU A 271 -12.72 25.33 0.32
C LEU A 271 -12.62 26.85 0.12
N ALA A 272 -11.41 27.33 -0.11
CA ALA A 272 -11.20 28.74 -0.48
C ALA A 272 -11.49 28.94 -1.97
N TYR A 273 -12.78 29.11 -2.34
CA TYR A 273 -13.29 29.16 -3.72
C TYR A 273 -12.41 29.97 -4.68
N ASN A 274 -12.09 31.22 -4.33
CA ASN A 274 -11.35 32.16 -5.19
C ASN A 274 -9.93 31.68 -5.54
N LYS A 275 -9.42 30.62 -4.89
CA LYS A 275 -8.10 30.04 -5.13
C LYS A 275 -8.15 28.77 -5.97
N LEU A 276 -9.32 28.13 -6.11
CA LEU A 276 -9.43 26.79 -6.66
C LEU A 276 -8.92 26.68 -8.10
N GLY A 277 -9.42 27.53 -9.01
CA GLY A 277 -8.98 27.52 -10.40
C GLY A 277 -7.48 27.73 -10.57
N LYS A 278 -6.88 28.64 -9.76
CA LYS A 278 -5.43 28.91 -9.77
C LYS A 278 -4.62 27.75 -9.17
N TYR A 279 -5.15 27.09 -8.13
CA TYR A 279 -4.43 26.05 -7.39
C TYR A 279 -4.65 24.65 -7.97
N TYR A 280 -5.61 24.51 -8.91
CA TYR A 280 -5.76 23.25 -9.62
C TYR A 280 -4.48 22.88 -10.37
N ASN A 281 -3.92 21.74 -10.02
CA ASN A 281 -2.76 21.16 -10.67
C ASN A 281 -3.03 19.67 -10.97
N PRO A 282 -3.02 19.25 -12.25
CA PRO A 282 -3.30 17.87 -12.63
C PRO A 282 -2.24 16.86 -12.16
N LYS A 283 -1.12 17.33 -11.60
CA LYS A 283 -0.01 16.48 -11.13
C LYS A 283 -0.01 16.28 -9.62
N ILE A 284 -0.63 17.18 -8.84
CA ILE A 284 -0.57 17.15 -7.38
C ILE A 284 -1.84 17.75 -6.77
N SER A 285 -2.41 17.09 -5.77
CA SER A 285 -3.63 17.55 -5.07
C SER A 285 -3.36 18.49 -3.90
N ASP A 286 -2.13 18.54 -3.39
CA ASP A 286 -1.80 19.29 -2.17
C ASP A 286 -2.14 20.78 -2.21
N PRO A 287 -1.92 21.53 -3.31
CA PRO A 287 -2.31 22.95 -3.36
C PRO A 287 -3.81 23.16 -3.16
N VAL A 288 -4.65 22.30 -3.76
CA VAL A 288 -6.11 22.36 -3.58
C VAL A 288 -6.51 21.95 -2.17
N LYS A 289 -5.95 20.83 -1.64
CA LYS A 289 -6.18 20.41 -0.25
C LYS A 289 -5.81 21.48 0.78
N ALA A 290 -4.76 22.24 0.52
CA ALA A 290 -4.34 23.34 1.39
C ALA A 290 -5.39 24.48 1.49
N THR A 291 -6.38 24.52 0.58
CA THR A 291 -7.49 25.48 0.66
C THR A 291 -8.61 25.03 1.61
N TYR A 292 -8.53 23.82 2.15
CA TYR A 292 -9.55 23.26 3.05
C TYR A 292 -9.68 24.08 4.33
N LYS A 293 -10.92 24.40 4.69
CA LYS A 293 -11.26 25.14 5.89
C LYS A 293 -11.42 24.18 7.06
N LYS A 294 -10.45 24.15 7.99
CA LYS A 294 -10.46 23.26 9.18
C LYS A 294 -11.70 23.42 10.06
N LYS A 295 -12.42 24.55 9.94
CA LYS A 295 -13.67 24.82 10.69
C LYS A 295 -14.94 24.37 9.95
N ALA A 296 -14.81 23.75 8.77
CA ALA A 296 -15.97 23.24 8.04
C ALA A 296 -16.75 22.23 8.89
N THR A 297 -18.04 22.45 8.98
CA THR A 297 -18.97 21.60 9.75
C THR A 297 -19.48 20.44 8.90
N THR A 298 -20.11 19.45 9.54
CA THR A 298 -20.80 18.37 8.82
C THR A 298 -21.87 18.91 7.86
N LYS A 299 -22.57 20.00 8.24
CA LYS A 299 -23.55 20.67 7.38
C LYS A 299 -22.88 21.26 6.12
N ASP A 300 -21.73 21.90 6.28
CA ASP A 300 -20.97 22.46 5.13
C ASP A 300 -20.50 21.35 4.19
N LEU A 301 -19.98 20.25 4.75
CA LEU A 301 -19.59 19.09 3.95
C LEU A 301 -20.76 18.47 3.20
N THR A 302 -21.95 18.36 3.84
CA THR A 302 -23.15 17.82 3.20
C THR A 302 -23.60 18.71 2.03
N ALA A 303 -23.63 20.04 2.23
CA ALA A 303 -23.94 21.00 1.17
C ALA A 303 -22.92 20.92 0.02
N TYR A 304 -21.63 20.85 0.35
CA TYR A 304 -20.55 20.67 -0.62
C TYR A 304 -20.72 19.39 -1.45
N PHE A 305 -20.97 18.25 -0.80
CA PHE A 305 -21.11 16.98 -1.55
C PHE A 305 -22.36 16.96 -2.43
N LYS A 306 -23.46 17.61 -2.02
CA LYS A 306 -24.62 17.79 -2.88
C LYS A 306 -24.24 18.53 -4.18
N VAL A 307 -23.54 19.66 -4.05
CA VAL A 307 -23.07 20.44 -5.19
C VAL A 307 -22.06 19.66 -6.02
N TRP A 308 -21.12 18.94 -5.39
CA TRP A 308 -20.15 18.09 -6.07
C TRP A 308 -20.81 17.04 -6.95
N VAL A 309 -21.87 16.36 -6.47
CA VAL A 309 -22.65 15.42 -7.28
C VAL A 309 -23.36 16.13 -8.45
N GLN A 310 -23.99 17.28 -8.20
CA GLN A 310 -24.70 18.05 -9.22
C GLN A 310 -23.77 18.49 -10.35
N GLN A 311 -22.61 19.04 -10.01
CA GLN A 311 -21.59 19.45 -10.98
C GLN A 311 -21.01 18.26 -11.74
N GLY A 312 -20.79 17.11 -11.08
CA GLY A 312 -20.35 15.90 -11.74
C GLY A 312 -21.36 15.32 -12.71
N LEU A 313 -22.64 15.43 -12.42
CA LEU A 313 -23.72 15.03 -13.35
C LEU A 313 -23.87 16.00 -14.52
N LYS A 314 -23.61 17.30 -14.30
CA LYS A 314 -23.67 18.34 -15.32
C LYS A 314 -22.49 18.22 -16.30
N HIS A 315 -21.26 18.02 -15.80
CA HIS A 315 -20.04 17.90 -16.60
C HIS A 315 -19.23 16.66 -16.20
N PRO A 316 -19.71 15.44 -16.52
CA PRO A 316 -19.04 14.20 -16.11
C PRO A 316 -17.64 14.04 -16.71
N VAL A 317 -17.42 14.56 -17.93
CA VAL A 317 -16.11 14.50 -18.60
C VAL A 317 -15.05 15.25 -17.81
N THR A 318 -15.34 16.47 -17.31
CA THR A 318 -14.43 17.27 -16.48
C THR A 318 -14.00 16.51 -15.22
N TYR A 319 -14.93 15.78 -14.58
CA TYR A 319 -14.65 14.97 -13.40
C TYR A 319 -13.80 13.74 -13.73
N ILE A 320 -14.12 13.04 -14.82
CA ILE A 320 -13.35 11.89 -15.31
C ILE A 320 -11.92 12.33 -15.64
N GLU A 321 -11.77 13.43 -16.37
CA GLU A 321 -10.46 13.94 -16.74
C GLU A 321 -9.65 14.45 -15.54
N ALA A 322 -10.28 15.09 -14.55
CA ALA A 322 -9.59 15.45 -13.30
C ALA A 322 -8.99 14.22 -12.62
N THR A 323 -9.74 13.12 -12.59
CA THR A 323 -9.31 11.84 -12.01
C THR A 323 -8.23 11.19 -12.86
N MET A 324 -8.43 11.10 -14.17
CA MET A 324 -7.51 10.45 -15.10
C MET A 324 -6.17 11.19 -15.20
N ASN A 325 -6.19 12.53 -15.27
CA ASN A 325 -4.96 13.33 -15.32
C ASN A 325 -3.99 13.07 -14.18
N GLN A 326 -4.50 12.67 -13.03
CA GLN A 326 -3.68 12.38 -11.86
C GLN A 326 -3.28 10.90 -11.78
N ASN A 327 -4.04 9.99 -12.41
CA ASN A 327 -3.93 8.55 -12.22
C ASN A 327 -3.58 7.73 -13.47
N TYR A 328 -3.54 8.33 -14.68
CA TYR A 328 -3.32 7.56 -15.91
C TYR A 328 -1.96 6.83 -15.95
N TYR A 329 -1.00 7.26 -15.16
CA TYR A 329 0.30 6.60 -15.02
C TYR A 329 0.20 5.15 -14.49
N LEU A 330 -0.93 4.80 -13.88
CA LEU A 330 -1.19 3.44 -13.41
C LEU A 330 -1.43 2.45 -14.57
N VAL A 331 -1.85 2.94 -15.74
CA VAL A 331 -2.18 2.10 -16.90
C VAL A 331 -1.47 2.51 -18.19
N TYR A 332 -0.84 3.69 -18.23
CA TYR A 332 -0.12 4.17 -19.40
C TYR A 332 1.40 4.09 -19.17
N PRO A 333 2.12 3.21 -19.91
CA PRO A 333 3.51 2.87 -19.58
C PRO A 333 4.55 3.92 -19.99
N LEU A 334 4.19 4.90 -20.84
CA LEU A 334 5.12 5.91 -21.36
C LEU A 334 5.13 7.21 -20.54
N VAL A 335 4.65 7.18 -19.30
CA VAL A 335 4.72 8.33 -18.40
C VAL A 335 6.11 8.40 -17.78
N GLU A 336 6.68 9.59 -17.74
CA GLU A 336 7.85 9.86 -16.89
C GLU A 336 7.52 9.48 -15.45
N ASN A 337 8.23 8.49 -14.93
CA ASN A 337 8.14 8.12 -13.53
C ASN A 337 8.80 9.24 -12.71
N SER A 338 8.19 9.58 -11.59
CA SER A 338 8.86 10.47 -10.66
C SER A 338 10.17 9.83 -10.18
N THR A 339 11.22 10.61 -10.19
CA THR A 339 12.53 10.16 -9.73
C THR A 339 12.46 9.65 -8.29
N VAL A 340 13.28 8.68 -7.99
CA VAL A 340 13.57 8.29 -6.61
C VAL A 340 14.19 9.49 -5.90
N TYR A 341 13.76 9.77 -4.68
CA TYR A 341 14.36 10.85 -3.89
C TYR A 341 15.86 10.59 -3.66
N ASP A 342 16.67 11.60 -3.95
CA ASP A 342 18.13 11.47 -3.93
C ASP A 342 18.77 12.16 -2.70
N THR A 343 17.99 12.75 -1.80
CA THR A 343 18.55 13.58 -0.75
C THR A 343 18.18 13.11 0.65
N THR A 344 19.18 13.15 1.53
CA THR A 344 19.02 13.05 2.98
C THR A 344 18.85 14.44 3.59
N ALA A 345 19.25 15.50 2.89
CA ALA A 345 19.23 16.85 3.39
C ALA A 345 17.81 17.36 3.66
N PRO A 346 17.58 17.97 4.82
CA PRO A 346 16.29 18.54 5.19
C PRO A 346 15.99 19.84 4.41
N ASP A 347 14.77 19.97 3.91
CA ASP A 347 14.29 21.12 3.14
C ASP A 347 13.76 22.28 4.02
N LYS A 348 13.23 21.94 5.22
CA LYS A 348 12.64 22.90 6.14
C LYS A 348 13.61 23.37 7.22
N VAL A 349 13.50 24.62 7.63
CA VAL A 349 14.33 25.20 8.72
C VAL A 349 14.23 24.36 10.01
N SER A 350 13.04 23.90 10.39
CA SER A 350 12.86 23.05 11.58
C SER A 350 13.55 21.70 11.46
N ALA A 351 13.53 21.10 10.26
CA ALA A 351 14.21 19.84 9.99
C ALA A 351 15.74 20.03 9.96
N LYS A 352 16.23 21.15 9.43
CA LYS A 352 17.68 21.51 9.49
C LYS A 352 18.16 21.62 10.93
N LYS A 353 17.42 22.34 11.78
CA LYS A 353 17.74 22.46 13.22
C LYS A 353 17.72 21.11 13.92
N LEU A 354 16.79 20.20 13.55
CA LEU A 354 16.77 18.87 14.12
C LEU A 354 17.99 18.06 13.66
N ALA A 355 18.32 18.08 12.35
CA ALA A 355 19.48 17.39 11.79
C ALA A 355 20.80 17.86 12.46
N GLU A 356 20.97 19.17 12.63
CA GLU A 356 22.10 19.77 13.36
C GLU A 356 22.16 19.30 14.82
N LYS A 357 21.00 19.33 15.52
CA LYS A 357 20.93 18.88 16.93
C LYS A 357 21.22 17.38 17.11
N LEU A 358 20.83 16.56 16.16
CA LEU A 358 21.06 15.11 16.17
C LEU A 358 22.42 14.75 15.54
N GLU A 359 23.13 15.71 14.98
CA GLU A 359 24.39 15.50 14.26
C GLU A 359 24.24 14.50 13.10
N VAL A 360 23.12 14.59 12.36
CA VAL A 360 22.92 13.79 11.15
C VAL A 360 23.76 14.38 10.02
N HIS A 361 24.73 13.63 9.55
CA HIS A 361 25.66 14.08 8.52
C HIS A 361 25.60 13.20 7.27
N GLU A 362 25.69 13.87 6.10
CA GLU A 362 25.98 13.18 4.86
C GLU A 362 27.45 12.78 4.80
N VAL A 363 27.72 11.57 4.32
CA VAL A 363 29.10 11.07 4.19
C VAL A 363 29.66 11.39 2.81
N PRO A 364 30.75 12.16 2.68
CA PRO A 364 31.25 12.65 1.38
C PRO A 364 31.55 11.56 0.34
N VAL A 365 32.03 10.39 0.79
CA VAL A 365 32.24 9.24 -0.10
C VAL A 365 30.94 8.71 -0.66
N ILE A 366 29.89 8.67 0.16
CA ILE A 366 28.55 8.23 -0.26
C ILE A 366 27.93 9.23 -1.24
N GLN A 367 28.11 10.53 -1.03
CA GLN A 367 27.65 11.56 -1.99
C GLN A 367 28.27 11.39 -3.39
N LYS A 368 29.55 10.98 -3.48
CA LYS A 368 30.16 10.66 -4.77
C LYS A 368 29.51 9.43 -5.41
N LEU A 369 29.24 8.39 -4.63
CA LEU A 369 28.58 7.18 -5.11
C LEU A 369 27.11 7.43 -5.49
N ASP A 370 26.46 8.39 -4.86
CA ASP A 370 25.09 8.80 -5.17
C ASP A 370 24.96 9.34 -6.61
N ARG A 371 25.95 10.04 -7.12
CA ARG A 371 25.97 10.45 -8.52
C ARG A 371 25.96 9.25 -9.49
N TRP A 372 26.66 8.18 -9.16
CA TRP A 372 26.62 6.93 -9.94
C TRP A 372 25.24 6.28 -9.87
N ARG A 373 24.63 6.25 -8.70
CA ARG A 373 23.26 5.75 -8.49
C ARG A 373 22.26 6.55 -9.33
N THR A 374 22.33 7.87 -9.30
CA THR A 374 21.48 8.76 -10.09
C THR A 374 21.69 8.56 -11.59
N GLY A 375 22.96 8.41 -12.04
CA GLY A 375 23.29 8.07 -13.41
C GLY A 375 22.71 6.71 -13.84
N PHE A 376 22.88 5.67 -13.00
CA PHE A 376 22.30 4.35 -13.23
C PHE A 376 20.77 4.41 -13.36
N ASN A 377 20.10 5.14 -12.49
CA ASN A 377 18.66 5.31 -12.54
C ASN A 377 18.22 5.95 -13.85
N LYS A 378 18.86 7.05 -14.22
CA LYS A 378 18.53 7.73 -15.47
C LYS A 378 18.65 6.79 -16.66
N VAL A 379 19.73 6.02 -16.74
CA VAL A 379 19.93 5.02 -17.80
C VAL A 379 18.86 3.92 -17.70
N PHE A 380 18.61 3.38 -16.52
CA PHE A 380 17.64 2.31 -16.30
C PHE A 380 16.22 2.72 -16.74
N PHE A 381 15.78 3.92 -16.37
CA PHE A 381 14.45 4.40 -16.75
C PHE A 381 14.30 4.78 -18.22
N THR A 382 15.41 5.13 -18.91
CA THR A 382 15.37 5.54 -20.32
C THR A 382 15.51 4.39 -21.30
N LEU A 383 16.13 3.27 -20.91
CA LEU A 383 16.25 2.10 -21.77
C LEU A 383 14.89 1.40 -21.97
N PRO A 384 14.47 1.06 -23.20
CA PRO A 384 13.11 0.61 -23.52
C PRO A 384 12.62 -0.57 -22.64
N VAL A 385 13.44 -1.63 -22.50
CA VAL A 385 13.07 -2.83 -21.72
C VAL A 385 13.10 -2.53 -20.21
N PHE A 386 14.16 -1.87 -19.74
CA PHE A 386 14.32 -1.54 -18.33
C PHE A 386 13.32 -0.47 -17.88
N GLY A 387 13.06 0.54 -18.71
CA GLY A 387 12.03 1.54 -18.44
C GLY A 387 10.63 0.93 -18.35
N LEU A 388 10.35 -0.11 -19.15
CA LEU A 388 9.07 -0.81 -19.06
C LEU A 388 8.89 -1.53 -17.70
N ILE A 389 9.88 -2.30 -17.25
CA ILE A 389 9.83 -2.99 -15.95
C ILE A 389 9.99 -2.05 -14.75
N ALA A 390 10.36 -0.80 -15.00
CA ALA A 390 10.33 0.29 -14.03
C ALA A 390 9.04 1.16 -14.15
N SER A 391 8.08 0.74 -14.96
CA SER A 391 6.79 1.41 -15.08
C SER A 391 5.75 0.75 -14.17
N MET A 392 5.05 1.55 -13.39
CA MET A 392 3.91 1.07 -12.59
C MET A 392 2.82 0.46 -13.47
N ALA A 393 2.60 1.05 -14.65
CA ALA A 393 1.63 0.57 -15.62
C ALA A 393 1.94 -0.86 -16.09
N PHE A 394 3.20 -1.24 -16.24
CA PHE A 394 3.56 -2.61 -16.62
C PHE A 394 3.01 -3.65 -15.63
N PHE A 395 3.20 -3.42 -14.34
CA PHE A 395 2.70 -4.32 -13.29
C PHE A 395 1.17 -4.30 -13.21
N ASN A 396 0.54 -3.14 -13.36
CA ASN A 396 -0.92 -3.01 -13.38
C ASN A 396 -1.54 -3.65 -14.62
N LEU A 397 -0.92 -3.56 -15.78
CA LEU A 397 -1.38 -4.28 -16.97
C LEU A 397 -1.30 -5.81 -16.79
N ILE A 398 -0.25 -6.31 -16.10
CA ILE A 398 -0.20 -7.72 -15.71
C ILE A 398 -1.33 -8.05 -14.71
N LEU A 399 -1.61 -7.18 -13.74
CA LEU A 399 -2.72 -7.38 -12.81
C LEU A 399 -4.07 -7.46 -13.54
N ILE A 400 -4.33 -6.53 -14.47
CA ILE A 400 -5.54 -6.54 -15.32
C ILE A 400 -5.63 -7.83 -16.16
N TYR A 401 -4.49 -8.25 -16.76
CA TYR A 401 -4.40 -9.52 -17.49
C TYR A 401 -4.77 -10.70 -16.59
N LEU A 402 -4.25 -10.76 -15.38
CA LEU A 402 -4.53 -11.84 -14.42
C LEU A 402 -6.00 -11.85 -13.99
N CYS A 403 -6.59 -10.67 -13.77
CA CYS A 403 -8.03 -10.53 -13.50
C CYS A 403 -8.87 -11.07 -14.66
N TYR A 404 -8.60 -10.60 -15.88
CA TYR A 404 -9.34 -11.04 -17.08
C TYR A 404 -9.23 -12.55 -17.30
N HIS A 405 -8.02 -13.10 -17.27
CA HIS A 405 -7.81 -14.54 -17.49
C HIS A 405 -8.33 -15.38 -16.34
N GLY A 406 -8.26 -14.90 -15.09
CA GLY A 406 -8.87 -15.54 -13.93
C GLY A 406 -10.37 -15.74 -14.10
N ILE A 407 -11.06 -14.68 -14.57
CA ILE A 407 -12.50 -14.72 -14.86
C ILE A 407 -12.78 -15.65 -16.06
N ARG A 408 -12.11 -15.41 -17.20
CA ARG A 408 -12.33 -16.18 -18.44
C ARG A 408 -12.09 -17.68 -18.25
N LYS A 409 -11.05 -18.05 -17.54
CA LYS A 409 -10.74 -19.45 -17.23
C LYS A 409 -11.50 -19.99 -16.02
N LYS A 410 -12.37 -19.18 -15.39
CA LYS A 410 -13.13 -19.54 -14.19
C LYS A 410 -12.25 -20.11 -13.08
N ILE A 411 -11.18 -19.38 -12.70
CA ILE A 411 -10.27 -19.71 -11.61
C ILE A 411 -10.63 -18.86 -10.39
N PRO A 412 -11.53 -19.32 -9.50
CA PRO A 412 -12.05 -18.50 -8.39
C PRO A 412 -10.97 -18.10 -7.39
N GLN A 413 -9.87 -18.87 -7.30
CA GLN A 413 -8.73 -18.58 -6.44
C GLN A 413 -8.10 -17.21 -6.75
N MET A 414 -8.14 -16.81 -8.02
CA MET A 414 -7.56 -15.53 -8.44
C MET A 414 -8.29 -14.34 -7.81
N PHE A 415 -9.60 -14.45 -7.56
CA PHE A 415 -10.35 -13.37 -6.90
C PHE A 415 -9.71 -12.98 -5.55
N LEU A 416 -9.42 -13.98 -4.70
CA LEU A 416 -8.80 -13.71 -3.39
C LEU A 416 -7.40 -13.09 -3.52
N LEU A 417 -6.62 -13.49 -4.53
CA LEU A 417 -5.23 -13.07 -4.70
C LEU A 417 -5.08 -11.67 -5.33
N VAL A 418 -5.97 -11.30 -6.26
CA VAL A 418 -5.90 -9.99 -6.93
C VAL A 418 -6.59 -8.89 -6.14
N MET A 419 -7.57 -9.23 -5.31
CA MET A 419 -8.40 -8.27 -4.57
C MET A 419 -7.59 -7.29 -3.69
N PRO A 420 -6.58 -7.71 -2.88
CA PRO A 420 -5.80 -6.76 -2.08
C PRO A 420 -5.01 -5.78 -2.93
N LEU A 421 -4.61 -6.18 -4.14
CA LEU A 421 -3.88 -5.34 -5.09
C LEU A 421 -4.82 -4.33 -5.74
N LEU A 422 -6.00 -4.78 -6.18
CA LEU A 422 -7.05 -3.91 -6.72
C LEU A 422 -7.54 -2.88 -5.68
N LEU A 423 -7.69 -3.28 -4.41
CA LEU A 423 -8.02 -2.36 -3.32
C LEU A 423 -6.90 -1.34 -3.10
N SER A 424 -5.63 -1.75 -3.22
CA SER A 424 -4.50 -0.83 -3.11
C SER A 424 -4.52 0.23 -4.22
N ASP A 425 -4.78 -0.18 -5.48
CA ASP A 425 -4.91 0.75 -6.61
C ASP A 425 -6.15 1.64 -6.48
N ALA A 426 -7.28 1.09 -6.05
CA ALA A 426 -8.49 1.87 -5.81
C ALA A 426 -8.25 3.01 -4.80
N ILE A 427 -7.47 2.76 -3.75
CA ILE A 427 -7.11 3.80 -2.78
C ILE A 427 -6.25 4.90 -3.43
N ILE A 428 -5.34 4.56 -4.34
CA ILE A 428 -4.54 5.56 -5.08
C ILE A 428 -5.45 6.46 -5.90
N VAL A 429 -6.42 5.86 -6.61
CA VAL A 429 -7.37 6.59 -7.46
C VAL A 429 -8.31 7.46 -6.66
N LEU A 430 -8.82 6.96 -5.51
CA LEU A 430 -9.78 7.67 -4.66
C LEU A 430 -9.16 8.75 -3.77
N ALA A 431 -7.88 8.61 -3.43
CA ALA A 431 -7.16 9.57 -2.60
C ALA A 431 -5.82 9.96 -3.27
N PRO A 432 -5.85 10.53 -4.48
CA PRO A 432 -4.64 10.85 -5.23
C PRO A 432 -3.86 11.96 -4.53
N VAL A 433 -2.53 11.81 -4.48
CA VAL A 433 -1.63 12.82 -3.87
C VAL A 433 -0.71 13.42 -4.93
N ILE A 434 0.25 12.64 -5.41
CA ILE A 434 1.26 13.06 -6.40
C ILE A 434 1.25 12.06 -7.56
N LYS A 435 1.11 12.56 -8.78
CA LYS A 435 1.12 11.74 -9.99
C LYS A 435 2.50 11.06 -10.18
N GLY A 436 2.45 9.79 -10.57
CA GLY A 436 3.65 9.05 -10.97
C GLY A 436 4.58 8.65 -9.82
N HIS A 437 4.13 8.76 -8.56
CA HIS A 437 4.97 8.39 -7.42
C HIS A 437 4.98 6.86 -7.20
N PRO A 438 6.10 6.14 -7.46
CA PRO A 438 6.12 4.68 -7.55
C PRO A 438 5.77 3.98 -6.22
N ARG A 439 6.10 4.59 -5.07
CA ARG A 439 5.87 4.00 -3.75
C ARG A 439 4.41 3.60 -3.47
N TYR A 440 3.46 4.25 -4.13
CA TYR A 440 2.05 3.93 -3.93
C TYR A 440 1.65 2.60 -4.58
N ALA A 441 2.29 2.22 -5.70
CA ALA A 441 2.04 0.97 -6.42
C ALA A 441 2.90 -0.22 -5.94
N PHE A 442 3.77 -0.07 -4.94
CA PHE A 442 4.62 -1.16 -4.43
C PHE A 442 3.86 -2.42 -4.00
N PRO A 443 2.66 -2.35 -3.40
CA PRO A 443 1.87 -3.55 -3.15
C PRO A 443 1.68 -4.41 -4.39
N VAL A 444 1.37 -3.78 -5.53
CA VAL A 444 1.22 -4.47 -6.84
C VAL A 444 2.58 -4.94 -7.34
N ILE A 445 3.56 -4.03 -7.42
CA ILE A 445 4.90 -4.31 -7.97
C ILE A 445 5.55 -5.52 -7.28
N TYR A 446 5.52 -5.57 -5.95
CA TYR A 446 6.17 -6.64 -5.19
C TYR A 446 5.38 -7.95 -5.22
N SER A 447 4.04 -7.91 -5.36
CA SER A 447 3.20 -9.10 -5.29
C SER A 447 2.92 -9.76 -6.64
N ILE A 448 3.04 -9.05 -7.77
CA ILE A 448 2.76 -9.61 -9.10
C ILE A 448 3.53 -10.90 -9.39
N PRO A 449 4.82 -11.07 -9.05
CA PRO A 449 5.52 -12.32 -9.35
C PRO A 449 4.86 -13.55 -8.72
N ILE A 450 4.48 -13.48 -7.46
CA ILE A 450 3.84 -14.62 -6.77
C ILE A 450 2.40 -14.85 -7.26
N VAL A 451 1.63 -13.79 -7.55
CA VAL A 451 0.26 -13.90 -8.07
C VAL A 451 0.26 -14.51 -9.47
N PHE A 452 1.25 -14.15 -10.31
CA PHE A 452 1.42 -14.75 -11.63
C PHE A 452 1.76 -16.24 -11.53
N CYS A 453 2.67 -16.64 -10.63
CA CYS A 453 2.97 -18.04 -10.36
C CYS A 453 1.74 -18.82 -9.91
N ALA A 454 0.98 -18.26 -9.00
CA ALA A 454 -0.26 -18.83 -8.52
C ALA A 454 -1.29 -19.03 -9.65
N TYR A 455 -1.42 -18.06 -10.54
CA TYR A 455 -2.26 -18.18 -11.74
C TYR A 455 -1.83 -19.36 -12.61
N LEU A 456 -0.54 -19.50 -12.93
CA LEU A 456 -0.04 -20.60 -13.73
C LEU A 456 -0.33 -21.95 -13.09
N TYR A 457 -0.14 -22.07 -11.79
CA TYR A 457 -0.42 -23.30 -11.03
C TYR A 457 -1.88 -23.73 -11.14
N TRP A 458 -2.83 -22.83 -10.86
CA TRP A 458 -4.26 -23.18 -10.93
C TRP A 458 -4.77 -23.34 -12.35
N ALA A 459 -4.25 -22.56 -13.30
CA ALA A 459 -4.57 -22.74 -14.73
C ALA A 459 -4.11 -24.12 -15.25
N GLY A 460 -2.92 -24.56 -14.86
CA GLY A 460 -2.38 -25.88 -15.19
C GLY A 460 -3.23 -27.01 -14.63
N LYS A 461 -3.58 -26.96 -13.33
CA LYS A 461 -4.46 -27.96 -12.70
C LYS A 461 -5.82 -28.07 -13.40
N LYS A 462 -6.38 -26.95 -13.81
CA LYS A 462 -7.68 -26.95 -14.48
C LYS A 462 -7.64 -27.56 -15.88
N ASN A 463 -6.53 -27.38 -16.60
CA ASN A 463 -6.36 -28.02 -17.89
C ASN A 463 -6.25 -29.57 -17.75
N GLN A 464 -5.55 -30.05 -16.72
CA GLN A 464 -5.44 -31.51 -16.41
C GLN A 464 -6.78 -32.15 -16.02
N GLN A 465 -7.71 -31.39 -15.45
CA GLN A 465 -9.06 -31.92 -15.12
C GLN A 465 -9.99 -32.00 -16.34
N LYS A 466 -9.63 -31.38 -17.48
CA LYS A 466 -10.41 -31.39 -18.71
C LYS A 466 -9.91 -32.39 -19.76
N SER A 467 -8.65 -32.82 -19.64
CA SER A 467 -8.06 -33.94 -20.42
C SER A 467 -8.37 -35.28 -19.73
#